data_1dd13400c2b9bf51b63fb45e0faaa1aa
#
_entry.id   1dd13400c2b9bf51b63fb45e0faaa1aa
#
_cell.length_a   1.000
_cell.length_b   1.000
_cell.length_c   1.000
_cell.angle_alpha   90.00
_cell.angle_beta   90.00
_cell.angle_gamma   90.00
#
_symmetry.space_group_name_H-M   'P 1'
#
loop_
_entity.id
_entity.type
_entity.pdbx_description
1 polymer ?
#
loop_
_entity_poly.entity_id
_entity_poly.type
_entity_poly.pdbx_seq_one_letter_code
_entity_poly.pdbx_strand_id
1 'polypeptide(L)'
;VTPDNAKNIVIIGAGGIVSGTHLPAYKIADYPVKAIYDIDFEKAKKVAQENDIPNVFETLEEIIDFGVKNDAVFDIAVPASVLGDILENIPEGSAVLMQKPIGENIKQADRIMKICREKKLTAGVNFQLRQAPYMIAARKLIEDGVIGEIVDIDWRVVELHPWYLWSFLFGLPRMEILYHSIHYIDAIRSIA
;
A
#
# COMPACT_ATOMS: atom_id res chain seq x y z
N VAL A 1 -5.71 -5.52 -15.62
CA VAL A 1 -6.61 -4.58 -16.30
C VAL A 1 -6.22 -3.18 -15.83
N THR A 2 -5.65 -2.38 -16.71
CA THR A 2 -5.40 -0.95 -16.44
C THR A 2 -6.70 -0.18 -16.72
N PRO A 3 -7.09 0.76 -15.85
CA PRO A 3 -8.28 1.59 -16.11
C PRO A 3 -8.04 2.51 -17.32
N ASP A 4 -9.09 2.79 -18.07
CA ASP A 4 -9.05 3.71 -19.22
C ASP A 4 -8.63 5.12 -18.86
N ASN A 5 -8.90 5.52 -17.60
CA ASN A 5 -8.51 6.81 -17.03
C ASN A 5 -7.81 6.59 -15.69
N ALA A 6 -6.48 6.56 -15.68
CA ALA A 6 -5.71 6.51 -14.45
C ALA A 6 -5.84 7.84 -13.69
N LYS A 7 -6.24 7.79 -12.42
CA LYS A 7 -6.24 8.96 -11.55
C LYS A 7 -4.83 9.42 -11.23
N ASN A 8 -4.67 10.70 -10.96
CA ASN A 8 -3.42 11.23 -10.40
C ASN A 8 -3.07 10.51 -9.09
N ILE A 9 -1.78 10.35 -8.82
CA ILE A 9 -1.29 9.75 -7.57
C ILE A 9 -0.47 10.80 -6.83
N VAL A 10 -0.72 10.92 -5.53
CA VAL A 10 0.13 11.63 -4.60
C VAL A 10 0.65 10.65 -3.55
N ILE A 11 1.95 10.70 -3.27
CA ILE A 11 2.62 9.71 -2.42
C ILE A 11 2.97 10.34 -1.08
N ILE A 12 2.55 9.71 0.01
CA ILE A 12 2.90 10.07 1.39
C ILE A 12 3.86 9.00 1.93
N GLY A 13 5.12 9.37 2.06
CA GLY A 13 6.26 8.52 2.39
C GLY A 13 7.19 8.31 1.20
N ALA A 14 8.51 8.45 1.41
CA ALA A 14 9.54 8.25 0.40
C ALA A 14 10.50 7.10 0.79
N GLY A 15 9.97 6.07 1.44
CA GLY A 15 10.74 4.91 1.91
C GLY A 15 11.18 3.97 0.79
N GLY A 16 11.98 2.95 1.14
CA GLY A 16 12.51 1.97 0.19
C GLY A 16 11.43 1.22 -0.59
N ILE A 17 10.24 1.01 -0.02
CA ILE A 17 9.12 0.37 -0.74
C ILE A 17 8.59 1.28 -1.87
N VAL A 18 8.56 2.58 -1.65
CA VAL A 18 8.13 3.55 -2.65
C VAL A 18 9.13 3.60 -3.80
N SER A 19 10.41 3.86 -3.52
CA SER A 19 11.44 3.97 -4.55
C SER A 19 11.75 2.66 -5.27
N GLY A 20 11.72 1.53 -4.55
CA GLY A 20 12.06 0.21 -5.10
C GLY A 20 10.91 -0.55 -5.72
N THR A 21 9.65 -0.18 -5.47
CA THR A 21 8.50 -0.98 -5.90
C THR A 21 7.36 -0.13 -6.46
N HIS A 22 6.81 0.84 -5.70
CA HIS A 22 5.63 1.60 -6.13
C HIS A 22 5.94 2.45 -7.37
N LEU A 23 7.00 3.26 -7.32
CA LEU A 23 7.37 4.13 -8.44
C LEU A 23 7.74 3.35 -9.71
N PRO A 24 8.54 2.28 -9.66
CA PRO A 24 8.75 1.40 -10.83
C PRO A 24 7.44 0.82 -11.38
N ALA A 25 6.52 0.37 -10.52
CA ALA A 25 5.24 -0.17 -10.94
C ALA A 25 4.35 0.90 -11.61
N TYR A 26 4.28 2.10 -11.04
CA TYR A 26 3.55 3.22 -11.63
C TYR A 26 4.12 3.64 -12.99
N LYS A 27 5.44 3.65 -13.11
CA LYS A 27 6.11 3.94 -14.38
C LYS A 27 5.80 2.89 -15.46
N ILE A 28 5.81 1.60 -15.11
CA ILE A 28 5.46 0.51 -16.04
C ILE A 28 3.99 0.59 -16.46
N ALA A 29 3.11 0.95 -15.53
CA ALA A 29 1.68 1.04 -15.77
C ALA A 29 1.22 2.39 -16.35
N ASP A 30 2.15 3.33 -16.57
CA ASP A 30 1.91 4.70 -17.03
C ASP A 30 0.92 5.47 -16.12
N TYR A 31 1.04 5.27 -14.80
CA TYR A 31 0.24 6.01 -13.83
C TYR A 31 0.87 7.36 -13.48
N PRO A 32 0.10 8.46 -13.50
CA PRO A 32 0.61 9.80 -13.29
C PRO A 32 0.89 10.11 -11.82
N VAL A 33 2.11 9.89 -11.36
CA VAL A 33 2.56 10.36 -10.05
C VAL A 33 2.82 11.85 -10.11
N LYS A 34 2.06 12.64 -9.34
CA LYS A 34 2.07 14.12 -9.42
C LYS A 34 2.79 14.80 -8.28
N ALA A 35 2.87 14.14 -7.13
CA ALA A 35 3.49 14.73 -5.95
C ALA A 35 3.99 13.66 -4.96
N ILE A 36 4.96 14.07 -4.14
CA ILE A 36 5.48 13.26 -3.05
C ILE A 36 5.73 14.13 -1.81
N TYR A 37 5.56 13.51 -0.64
CA TYR A 37 5.88 14.06 0.67
C TYR A 37 6.55 12.98 1.53
N ASP A 38 7.53 13.37 2.31
CA ASP A 38 8.08 12.58 3.44
C ASP A 38 8.42 13.57 4.56
N ILE A 39 8.38 13.12 5.81
CA ILE A 39 8.82 13.94 6.95
C ILE A 39 10.30 14.36 6.80
N ASP A 40 11.10 13.56 6.12
CA ASP A 40 12.43 13.89 5.64
C ASP A 40 12.32 14.50 4.22
N PHE A 41 12.23 15.83 4.18
CA PHE A 41 12.04 16.58 2.92
C PHE A 41 13.17 16.34 1.91
N GLU A 42 14.43 16.25 2.35
CA GLU A 42 15.56 16.01 1.43
C GLU A 42 15.48 14.62 0.80
N LYS A 43 14.98 13.65 1.55
CA LYS A 43 14.71 12.31 1.02
C LYS A 43 13.59 12.35 -0.02
N ALA A 44 12.49 13.07 0.24
CA ALA A 44 11.40 13.25 -0.73
C ALA A 44 11.92 13.91 -2.01
N LYS A 45 12.72 14.97 -1.90
CA LYS A 45 13.36 15.67 -3.05
C LYS A 45 14.23 14.74 -3.88
N LYS A 46 15.06 13.95 -3.23
CA LYS A 46 15.92 12.98 -3.91
C LYS A 46 15.09 11.97 -4.71
N VAL A 47 14.09 11.37 -4.08
CA VAL A 47 13.20 10.39 -4.75
C VAL A 47 12.44 11.04 -5.90
N ALA A 48 11.98 12.29 -5.74
CA ALA A 48 11.30 13.02 -6.78
C ALA A 48 12.20 13.29 -8.00
N GLN A 49 13.44 13.71 -7.77
CA GLN A 49 14.43 13.94 -8.85
C GLN A 49 14.78 12.68 -9.62
N GLU A 50 14.95 11.55 -8.91
CA GLU A 50 15.27 10.24 -9.51
C GLU A 50 14.11 9.65 -10.34
N ASN A 51 12.88 10.13 -10.11
CA ASN A 51 11.65 9.56 -10.71
C ASN A 51 10.79 10.59 -11.47
N ASP A 52 11.33 11.79 -11.75
CA ASP A 52 10.65 12.85 -12.47
C ASP A 52 9.30 13.27 -11.87
N ILE A 53 9.16 13.25 -10.52
CA ILE A 53 7.95 13.68 -9.84
C ILE A 53 7.94 15.21 -9.77
N PRO A 54 6.91 15.88 -10.33
CA PRO A 54 6.96 17.33 -10.55
C PRO A 54 6.83 18.17 -9.27
N ASN A 55 6.21 17.65 -8.20
CA ASN A 55 5.96 18.42 -6.99
C ASN A 55 6.44 17.70 -5.75
N VAL A 56 7.12 18.42 -4.87
CA VAL A 56 7.55 17.94 -3.55
C VAL A 56 7.04 18.92 -2.51
N PHE A 57 6.42 18.44 -1.45
CA PHE A 57 5.85 19.28 -0.41
C PHE A 57 6.59 19.11 0.91
N GLU A 58 6.66 20.18 1.71
CA GLU A 58 7.31 20.18 3.02
C GLU A 58 6.37 19.74 4.14
N THR A 59 5.06 19.89 3.93
CA THR A 59 4.06 19.57 4.95
C THR A 59 3.01 18.58 4.44
N LEU A 60 2.45 17.83 5.39
CA LEU A 60 1.35 16.90 5.11
C LEU A 60 0.10 17.64 4.62
N GLU A 61 -0.16 18.83 5.15
CA GLU A 61 -1.30 19.67 4.74
C GLU A 61 -1.21 20.07 3.27
N GLU A 62 -0.06 20.55 2.83
CA GLU A 62 0.15 20.97 1.42
C GLU A 62 -0.07 19.83 0.43
N ILE A 63 0.45 18.64 0.69
CA ILE A 63 0.25 17.51 -0.23
C ILE A 63 -1.20 17.02 -0.21
N ILE A 64 -1.89 17.06 0.92
CA ILE A 64 -3.30 16.73 1.02
C ILE A 64 -4.13 17.72 0.19
N ASP A 65 -3.91 19.03 0.36
CA ASP A 65 -4.59 20.06 -0.40
C ASP A 65 -4.36 19.91 -1.91
N PHE A 66 -3.12 19.61 -2.28
CA PHE A 66 -2.76 19.35 -3.68
C PHE A 66 -3.49 18.12 -4.21
N GLY A 67 -3.51 17.03 -3.45
CA GLY A 67 -4.18 15.79 -3.82
C GLY A 67 -5.69 15.97 -4.05
N VAL A 68 -6.34 16.70 -3.16
CA VAL A 68 -7.78 17.04 -3.29
C VAL A 68 -8.05 17.88 -4.54
N LYS A 69 -7.28 18.95 -4.76
CA LYS A 69 -7.43 19.82 -5.94
C LYS A 69 -7.24 19.08 -7.27
N ASN A 70 -6.48 17.99 -7.26
CA ASN A 70 -6.15 17.22 -8.46
C ASN A 70 -6.91 15.87 -8.57
N ASP A 71 -7.94 15.65 -7.75
CA ASP A 71 -8.71 14.39 -7.66
C ASP A 71 -7.80 13.15 -7.61
N ALA A 72 -6.78 13.20 -6.76
CA ALA A 72 -5.73 12.20 -6.70
C ALA A 72 -6.08 11.04 -5.75
N VAL A 73 -5.47 9.89 -6.00
CA VAL A 73 -5.37 8.79 -5.03
C VAL A 73 -4.17 9.05 -4.12
N PHE A 74 -4.37 8.94 -2.82
CA PHE A 74 -3.31 9.04 -1.82
C PHE A 74 -2.67 7.68 -1.62
N ASP A 75 -1.45 7.48 -2.11
CA ASP A 75 -0.62 6.30 -1.83
C ASP A 75 0.17 6.54 -0.54
N ILE A 76 -0.26 5.89 0.54
CA ILE A 76 0.25 6.12 1.90
C ILE A 76 1.19 4.97 2.27
N ALA A 77 2.49 5.20 2.18
CA ALA A 77 3.54 4.21 2.40
C ALA A 77 4.44 4.59 3.58
N VAL A 78 3.84 4.65 4.76
CA VAL A 78 4.46 5.01 6.04
C VAL A 78 4.46 3.84 7.02
N PRO A 79 5.24 3.89 8.11
CA PRO A 79 5.14 2.91 9.20
C PRO A 79 3.71 2.79 9.74
N ALA A 80 3.29 1.57 10.08
CA ALA A 80 1.94 1.28 10.55
C ALA A 80 1.53 2.08 11.79
N SER A 81 2.48 2.44 12.63
CA SER A 81 2.26 3.22 13.85
C SER A 81 1.71 4.62 13.61
N VAL A 82 2.03 5.26 12.49
CA VAL A 82 1.61 6.63 12.15
C VAL A 82 0.49 6.69 11.11
N LEU A 83 0.13 5.56 10.52
CA LEU A 83 -0.87 5.50 9.44
C LEU A 83 -2.23 6.06 9.87
N GLY A 84 -2.69 5.74 11.10
CA GLY A 84 -3.96 6.24 11.61
C GLY A 84 -4.01 7.76 11.72
N ASP A 85 -2.92 8.38 12.18
CA ASP A 85 -2.82 9.84 12.35
C ASP A 85 -2.82 10.56 10.99
N ILE A 86 -2.20 9.97 9.97
CA ILE A 86 -2.27 10.50 8.60
C ILE A 86 -3.70 10.41 8.05
N LEU A 87 -4.37 9.27 8.22
CA LEU A 87 -5.74 9.07 7.73
C LEU A 87 -6.75 10.02 8.38
N GLU A 88 -6.53 10.45 9.64
CA GLU A 88 -7.35 11.47 10.28
C GLU A 88 -7.30 12.82 9.57
N ASN A 89 -6.21 13.13 8.87
CA ASN A 89 -6.07 14.36 8.08
C ASN A 89 -6.60 14.22 6.65
N ILE A 90 -6.76 13.00 6.11
CA ILE A 90 -7.30 12.80 4.76
C ILE A 90 -8.79 13.20 4.74
N PRO A 91 -9.25 14.00 3.76
CA PRO A 91 -10.65 14.43 3.67
C PRO A 91 -11.62 13.28 3.40
N GLU A 92 -12.88 13.48 3.85
CA GLU A 92 -13.98 12.53 3.59
C GLU A 92 -14.14 12.26 2.09
N GLY A 93 -14.42 11.00 1.74
CA GLY A 93 -14.65 10.56 0.37
C GLY A 93 -13.41 10.35 -0.48
N SER A 94 -12.22 10.64 0.04
CA SER A 94 -10.97 10.46 -0.68
C SER A 94 -10.67 8.99 -1.02
N ALA A 95 -9.90 8.77 -2.09
CA ALA A 95 -9.36 7.46 -2.42
C ALA A 95 -7.95 7.28 -1.81
N VAL A 96 -7.73 6.17 -1.10
CA VAL A 96 -6.45 5.88 -0.43
C VAL A 96 -5.98 4.46 -0.72
N LEU A 97 -4.70 4.31 -1.02
CA LEU A 97 -3.99 3.04 -1.04
C LEU A 97 -3.02 3.04 0.14
N MET A 98 -3.22 2.14 1.08
CA MET A 98 -2.39 2.03 2.28
C MET A 98 -1.39 0.90 2.14
N GLN A 99 -0.16 1.12 2.58
CA GLN A 99 0.79 0.02 2.71
C GLN A 99 0.42 -0.86 3.92
N LYS A 100 0.69 -2.15 3.76
CA LYS A 100 0.52 -3.13 4.86
C LYS A 100 1.69 -3.03 5.86
N PRO A 101 1.49 -3.43 7.13
CA PRO A 101 0.20 -3.76 7.76
C PRO A 101 -0.60 -2.51 8.11
N ILE A 102 -1.92 -2.65 8.21
CA ILE A 102 -2.80 -1.54 8.64
C ILE A 102 -2.80 -1.34 10.16
N GLY A 103 -1.73 -1.71 10.83
CA GLY A 103 -1.55 -1.57 12.26
C GLY A 103 -0.62 -2.65 12.80
N GLU A 104 0.05 -2.36 13.89
CA GLU A 104 0.95 -3.29 14.59
C GLU A 104 0.20 -4.20 15.58
N ASN A 105 -1.08 -3.90 15.80
CA ASN A 105 -1.97 -4.65 16.67
C ASN A 105 -3.44 -4.41 16.29
N ILE A 106 -4.33 -5.24 16.83
CA ILE A 106 -5.76 -5.19 16.51
C ILE A 106 -6.41 -3.84 16.82
N LYS A 107 -6.00 -3.18 17.90
CA LYS A 107 -6.58 -1.86 18.27
C LYS A 107 -6.27 -0.78 17.24
N GLN A 108 -5.04 -0.79 16.70
CA GLN A 108 -4.65 0.14 15.63
C GLN A 108 -5.40 -0.20 14.33
N ALA A 109 -5.52 -1.48 13.98
CA ALA A 109 -6.26 -1.90 12.80
C ALA A 109 -7.74 -1.51 12.90
N ASP A 110 -8.39 -1.71 14.05
CA ASP A 110 -9.78 -1.30 14.30
C ASP A 110 -9.95 0.22 14.21
N ARG A 111 -9.01 1.01 14.76
CA ARG A 111 -9.01 2.47 14.61
C ARG A 111 -8.96 2.87 13.13
N ILE A 112 -8.05 2.31 12.37
CA ILE A 112 -7.89 2.62 10.94
C ILE A 112 -9.16 2.25 10.16
N MET A 113 -9.73 1.07 10.40
CA MET A 113 -10.98 0.66 9.78
C MET A 113 -12.14 1.60 10.14
N LYS A 114 -12.20 2.06 11.40
CA LYS A 114 -13.19 3.02 11.86
C LYS A 114 -13.04 4.36 11.12
N ILE A 115 -11.83 4.92 11.06
CA ILE A 115 -11.54 6.16 10.31
C ILE A 115 -11.98 6.03 8.84
N CYS A 116 -11.61 4.95 8.17
CA CYS A 116 -11.98 4.73 6.78
C CYS A 116 -13.50 4.71 6.56
N ARG A 117 -14.26 4.09 7.48
CA ARG A 117 -15.73 4.02 7.41
C ARG A 117 -16.37 5.37 7.70
N GLU A 118 -15.97 6.06 8.78
CA GLU A 118 -16.53 7.34 9.20
C GLU A 118 -16.28 8.43 8.16
N LYS A 119 -15.12 8.43 7.55
CA LYS A 119 -14.76 9.35 6.47
C LYS A 119 -15.15 8.86 5.07
N LYS A 120 -15.83 7.72 4.96
CA LYS A 120 -16.27 7.15 3.68
C LYS A 120 -15.14 7.05 2.65
N LEU A 121 -13.93 6.71 3.09
CA LEU A 121 -12.80 6.60 2.19
C LEU A 121 -12.97 5.40 1.25
N THR A 122 -12.62 5.58 -0.02
CA THR A 122 -12.39 4.46 -0.93
C THR A 122 -11.01 3.90 -0.63
N ALA A 123 -10.94 2.95 0.30
CA ALA A 123 -9.71 2.48 0.90
C ALA A 123 -9.30 1.11 0.40
N GLY A 124 -8.05 0.99 -0.06
CA GLY A 124 -7.41 -0.27 -0.38
C GLY A 124 -6.14 -0.48 0.45
N VAL A 125 -5.81 -1.76 0.72
CA VAL A 125 -4.53 -2.15 1.31
C VAL A 125 -3.69 -2.84 0.25
N ASN A 126 -2.41 -2.48 0.17
CA ASN A 126 -1.50 -3.01 -0.84
C ASN A 126 -1.11 -4.48 -0.55
N PHE A 127 -2.07 -5.38 -0.74
CA PHE A 127 -1.87 -6.84 -0.73
C PHE A 127 -1.59 -7.33 -2.15
N GLN A 128 -0.42 -6.99 -2.67
CA GLN A 128 -0.04 -7.21 -4.06
C GLN A 128 -0.13 -8.68 -4.52
N LEU A 129 0.01 -9.66 -3.62
CA LEU A 129 -0.08 -11.07 -4.01
C LEU A 129 -1.44 -11.44 -4.60
N ARG A 130 -2.52 -10.76 -4.22
CA ARG A 130 -3.84 -10.98 -4.85
C ARG A 130 -3.83 -10.75 -6.35
N GLN A 131 -2.94 -9.90 -6.84
CA GLN A 131 -2.82 -9.51 -8.25
C GLN A 131 -1.66 -10.23 -8.95
N ALA A 132 -0.96 -11.12 -8.26
CA ALA A 132 0.09 -11.93 -8.88
C ALA A 132 -0.52 -12.84 -9.97
N PRO A 133 0.15 -13.01 -11.12
CA PRO A 133 -0.40 -13.79 -12.24
C PRO A 133 -0.86 -15.20 -11.86
N TYR A 134 -0.11 -15.87 -10.98
CA TYR A 134 -0.48 -17.21 -10.49
C TYR A 134 -1.72 -17.18 -9.59
N MET A 135 -1.95 -16.10 -8.81
CA MET A 135 -3.16 -15.96 -7.99
C MET A 135 -4.38 -15.65 -8.85
N ILE A 136 -4.22 -14.84 -9.88
CA ILE A 136 -5.28 -14.57 -10.86
C ILE A 136 -5.67 -15.87 -11.58
N ALA A 137 -4.68 -16.66 -12.01
CA ALA A 137 -4.92 -17.96 -12.64
C ALA A 137 -5.60 -18.96 -11.69
N ALA A 138 -5.12 -19.06 -10.44
CA ALA A 138 -5.72 -19.94 -9.44
C ALA A 138 -7.20 -19.58 -9.18
N ARG A 139 -7.48 -18.28 -8.96
CA ARG A 139 -8.86 -17.80 -8.79
C ARG A 139 -9.75 -18.17 -9.97
N LYS A 140 -9.26 -17.98 -11.20
CA LYS A 140 -10.02 -18.33 -12.39
C LYS A 140 -10.32 -19.83 -12.48
N LEU A 141 -9.36 -20.70 -12.15
CA LEU A 141 -9.55 -22.15 -12.12
C LEU A 141 -10.59 -22.59 -11.08
N ILE A 142 -10.60 -21.91 -9.92
CA ILE A 142 -11.58 -22.13 -8.84
C ILE A 142 -12.98 -21.69 -9.32
N GLU A 143 -13.10 -20.47 -9.83
CA GLU A 143 -14.36 -19.89 -10.32
C GLU A 143 -14.98 -20.72 -11.47
N ASP A 144 -14.16 -21.27 -12.35
CA ASP A 144 -14.60 -22.11 -13.45
C ASP A 144 -14.90 -23.57 -13.01
N GLY A 145 -14.71 -23.90 -11.73
CA GLY A 145 -14.95 -25.23 -11.19
C GLY A 145 -13.97 -26.32 -11.67
N VAL A 146 -12.83 -25.92 -12.26
CA VAL A 146 -11.86 -26.85 -12.85
C VAL A 146 -11.24 -27.79 -11.82
N ILE A 147 -11.00 -27.26 -10.59
CA ILE A 147 -10.43 -28.03 -9.48
C ILE A 147 -11.50 -28.51 -8.48
N GLY A 148 -12.77 -28.20 -8.74
CA GLY A 148 -13.86 -28.54 -7.82
C GLY A 148 -13.86 -27.70 -6.54
N GLU A 149 -14.37 -28.27 -5.46
CA GLU A 149 -14.44 -27.64 -4.15
C GLU A 149 -13.07 -27.66 -3.47
N ILE A 150 -12.66 -26.54 -2.87
CA ILE A 150 -11.39 -26.45 -2.12
C ILE A 150 -11.57 -27.16 -0.78
N VAL A 151 -10.77 -28.20 -0.54
CA VAL A 151 -10.76 -28.96 0.71
C VAL A 151 -9.53 -28.68 1.55
N ASP A 152 -8.42 -28.29 0.92
CA ASP A 152 -7.16 -27.97 1.62
C ASP A 152 -6.33 -26.96 0.81
N ILE A 153 -5.53 -26.15 1.52
CA ILE A 153 -4.58 -25.21 0.93
C ILE A 153 -3.25 -25.34 1.66
N ASP A 154 -2.22 -25.82 0.95
CA ASP A 154 -0.83 -25.79 1.42
C ASP A 154 -0.06 -24.68 0.71
N TRP A 155 0.43 -23.70 1.48
CA TRP A 155 1.24 -22.60 0.97
C TRP A 155 2.63 -22.63 1.60
N ARG A 156 3.60 -23.09 0.85
CA ARG A 156 5.00 -23.17 1.31
C ARG A 156 5.82 -22.01 0.76
N VAL A 157 6.46 -21.25 1.65
CA VAL A 157 7.37 -20.17 1.33
C VAL A 157 8.76 -20.51 1.88
N VAL A 158 9.77 -20.42 1.01
CA VAL A 158 11.17 -20.59 1.38
C VAL A 158 11.97 -19.49 0.70
N GLU A 159 12.32 -18.47 1.47
CA GLU A 159 13.10 -17.34 0.94
C GLU A 159 14.03 -16.77 2.01
N LEU A 160 15.11 -16.12 1.55
CA LEU A 160 15.98 -15.31 2.40
C LEU A 160 15.42 -13.88 2.43
N HIS A 161 14.85 -13.48 3.55
CA HIS A 161 14.31 -12.14 3.69
C HIS A 161 15.35 -11.17 4.21
N PRO A 162 15.63 -10.04 3.52
CA PRO A 162 16.70 -9.13 3.89
C PRO A 162 16.22 -8.13 4.98
N TRP A 163 15.86 -8.61 6.16
CA TRP A 163 15.35 -7.81 7.27
C TRP A 163 16.23 -6.62 7.64
N TYR A 164 17.54 -6.74 7.43
CA TYR A 164 18.50 -5.68 7.72
C TYR A 164 18.26 -4.38 6.93
N LEU A 165 17.51 -4.42 5.85
CA LEU A 165 17.13 -3.23 5.09
C LEU A 165 16.11 -2.34 5.81
N TRP A 166 15.45 -2.88 6.83
CA TRP A 166 14.37 -2.18 7.57
C TRP A 166 14.65 -2.21 9.07
N SER A 167 15.59 -1.38 9.52
CA SER A 167 16.01 -1.35 10.93
C SER A 167 14.89 -1.05 11.92
N PHE A 168 13.86 -0.31 11.50
CA PHE A 168 12.68 -0.01 12.31
C PHE A 168 11.85 -1.26 12.68
N LEU A 169 12.03 -2.37 12.00
CA LEU A 169 11.36 -3.63 12.30
C LEU A 169 11.98 -4.37 13.48
N PHE A 170 13.25 -4.11 13.80
CA PHE A 170 13.91 -4.82 14.89
C PHE A 170 13.26 -4.48 16.23
N GLY A 171 12.91 -5.51 16.97
CA GLY A 171 12.25 -5.38 18.26
C GLY A 171 10.72 -5.31 18.20
N LEU A 172 10.11 -5.23 17.02
CA LEU A 172 8.66 -5.30 16.89
C LEU A 172 8.15 -6.74 17.17
N PRO A 173 7.11 -6.89 18.00
CA PRO A 173 6.51 -8.19 18.22
C PRO A 173 5.84 -8.71 16.94
N ARG A 174 5.96 -10.01 16.67
CA ARG A 174 5.33 -10.65 15.51
C ARG A 174 5.73 -10.04 14.15
N MET A 175 6.95 -9.51 14.07
CA MET A 175 7.48 -8.83 12.89
C MET A 175 7.25 -9.64 11.61
N GLU A 176 7.64 -10.91 11.61
CA GLU A 176 7.51 -11.78 10.44
C GLU A 176 6.05 -11.92 10.00
N ILE A 177 5.11 -12.18 10.93
CA ILE A 177 3.70 -12.35 10.61
C ILE A 177 3.10 -11.06 10.03
N LEU A 178 3.34 -9.93 10.69
CA LEU A 178 2.71 -8.65 10.32
C LEU A 178 3.32 -8.01 9.08
N TYR A 179 4.63 -8.16 8.88
CA TYR A 179 5.32 -7.46 7.79
C TYR A 179 5.65 -8.34 6.59
N HIS A 180 5.49 -9.67 6.73
CA HIS A 180 5.78 -10.62 5.65
C HIS A 180 4.65 -11.63 5.45
N SER A 181 4.41 -12.56 6.38
CA SER A 181 3.42 -13.63 6.22
C SER A 181 1.99 -13.13 6.01
N ILE A 182 1.68 -11.90 6.41
CA ILE A 182 0.35 -11.29 6.18
C ILE A 182 -0.06 -11.29 4.69
N HIS A 183 0.90 -11.20 3.78
CA HIS A 183 0.62 -11.28 2.34
C HIS A 183 0.06 -12.65 1.93
N TYR A 184 0.61 -13.72 2.48
CA TYR A 184 0.18 -15.09 2.19
C TYR A 184 -1.16 -15.39 2.86
N ILE A 185 -1.32 -14.95 4.11
CA ILE A 185 -2.60 -15.06 4.84
C ILE A 185 -3.71 -14.36 4.08
N ASP A 186 -3.45 -13.15 3.58
CA ASP A 186 -4.42 -12.40 2.78
C ASP A 186 -4.71 -13.08 1.44
N ALA A 187 -3.69 -13.60 0.76
CA ALA A 187 -3.85 -14.33 -0.50
C ALA A 187 -4.71 -15.58 -0.33
N ILE A 188 -4.45 -16.41 0.71
CA ILE A 188 -5.27 -17.58 1.05
C ILE A 188 -6.72 -17.14 1.28
N ARG A 189 -6.96 -16.15 2.13
CA ARG A 189 -8.31 -15.63 2.40
C ARG A 189 -9.04 -15.10 1.17
N SER A 190 -8.32 -14.80 0.10
CA SER A 190 -8.93 -14.28 -1.13
C SER A 190 -9.49 -15.36 -2.05
N ILE A 191 -9.18 -16.64 -1.77
CA ILE A 191 -9.60 -17.81 -2.57
C ILE A 191 -10.30 -18.89 -1.75
N ALA A 192 -10.26 -18.80 -0.39
CA ALA A 192 -10.92 -19.74 0.52
C ALA A 192 -12.38 -19.34 0.78
#